data_9e81639f7ccc4657bc46e1d7ace598dd
#
_entry.id   9e81639f7ccc4657bc46e1d7ace598dd
#
_cell.length_a   1.000
_cell.length_b   1.000
_cell.length_c   1.000
_cell.angle_alpha   90.00
_cell.angle_beta   90.00
_cell.angle_gamma   90.00
#
_symmetry.space_group_name_H-M   'P 1'
#
loop_
_entity.id
_entity.type
_entity.pdbx_description
1 polymer ?
#
loop_
_entity_poly.entity_id
_entity_poly.type
_entity_poly.pdbx_seq_one_letter_code
_entity_poly.pdbx_strand_id
1 'polypeptide(L)'
;MLTRREFNQQVATGLLGAAATANSLWGQQERPVLCQATLVNSERLWQSLQELSRFGQLAAGGTTRIGFSPDDLAAHNWLLGMLRDAGLDVMVDAAANIRARRAGERDDLPALWFGSHMDTVPRGGNFDGCVGSMSALEVIRTLNEKNIRTRHPLELVIFRNEEGHHYSRGLFGSRAVAGLVEPEELGLVDEQGVKLEEWILRYGGDPNRISRMTPPPGSIHSYLELHIEQGGILWRRGIPIGVVEGIVGINEYTVVLEGKANHAGTTPMDQRHDALVTASKIILAVRNLVTSEPGRQVGTVGQIEVQPGAQNIIPGRVELSVELRDLSLEKIDALGERIRRRAAGLAAADGVQFSMEKIISYEPALTHRAVRFHVQKAAEEMRAPTLTMASGAGHDAQSMARLCPVGMIFVPSRDGISHSPLEYTRPEEVACGCEILYRTLLRLDRINRLA
;
A
#
# COMPACT_ATOMS: atom_id res chain seq x y z
N MET A 1 -8.08 -9.78 56.58
CA MET A 1 -8.84 -9.26 55.42
C MET A 1 -8.22 -7.94 55.02
N LEU A 2 -7.66 -7.85 53.82
CA LEU A 2 -7.10 -6.60 53.30
C LEU A 2 -8.22 -5.62 53.02
N THR A 3 -8.07 -4.37 53.34
CA THR A 3 -9.02 -3.32 52.97
C THR A 3 -8.97 -3.05 51.46
N ARG A 4 -10.04 -2.55 50.87
CA ARG A 4 -10.15 -2.23 49.45
C ARG A 4 -9.02 -1.27 48.98
N ARG A 5 -8.50 -0.45 49.90
CA ARG A 5 -7.40 0.47 49.65
C ARG A 5 -6.04 -0.23 49.56
N GLU A 6 -5.81 -1.21 50.43
CA GLU A 6 -4.57 -2.03 50.43
C GLU A 6 -4.51 -2.98 49.26
N PHE A 7 -5.67 -3.56 48.83
CA PHE A 7 -5.77 -4.34 47.63
C PHE A 7 -5.45 -3.53 46.34
N ASN A 8 -6.01 -2.31 46.21
CA ASN A 8 -5.72 -1.44 45.10
C ASN A 8 -4.27 -0.95 45.07
N GLN A 9 -3.62 -0.75 46.21
CA GLN A 9 -2.19 -0.41 46.25
C GLN A 9 -1.31 -1.60 45.84
N GLN A 10 -1.62 -2.82 46.23
CA GLN A 10 -0.86 -4.00 45.83
C GLN A 10 -1.05 -4.31 44.33
N VAL A 11 -2.25 -4.11 43.75
CA VAL A 11 -2.50 -4.24 42.31
C VAL A 11 -1.76 -3.16 41.53
N ALA A 12 -1.73 -1.91 41.98
CA ALA A 12 -0.99 -0.83 41.34
C ALA A 12 0.52 -1.05 41.35
N THR A 13 1.07 -1.57 42.45
CA THR A 13 2.52 -1.87 42.58
C THR A 13 2.89 -3.11 41.72
N GLY A 14 2.01 -4.11 41.68
CA GLY A 14 2.20 -5.29 40.83
C GLY A 14 2.15 -4.99 39.33
N LEU A 15 1.26 -4.10 38.90
CA LEU A 15 1.14 -3.67 37.50
C LEU A 15 2.32 -2.78 37.06
N LEU A 16 2.84 -1.91 37.94
CA LEU A 16 4.02 -1.11 37.65
C LEU A 16 5.30 -1.96 37.57
N GLY A 17 5.42 -3.00 38.42
CA GLY A 17 6.52 -3.97 38.38
C GLY A 17 6.48 -4.85 37.11
N ALA A 18 5.29 -5.28 36.67
CA ALA A 18 5.12 -6.09 35.47
C ALA A 18 5.34 -5.26 34.18
N ALA A 19 4.96 -3.98 34.18
CA ALA A 19 5.22 -3.09 33.03
C ALA A 19 6.71 -2.75 32.89
N ALA A 20 7.45 -2.59 34.01
CA ALA A 20 8.89 -2.33 34.00
C ALA A 20 9.70 -3.58 33.55
N THR A 21 9.27 -4.79 33.92
CA THR A 21 9.93 -6.04 33.51
C THR A 21 9.55 -6.49 32.11
N ALA A 22 8.34 -6.14 31.61
CA ALA A 22 7.94 -6.41 30.22
C ALA A 22 8.72 -5.53 29.22
N ASN A 23 9.02 -4.26 29.56
CA ASN A 23 9.85 -3.39 28.73
C ASN A 23 11.34 -3.80 28.67
N SER A 24 11.84 -4.59 29.63
CA SER A 24 13.22 -5.07 29.61
C SER A 24 13.43 -6.40 28.89
N LEU A 25 12.36 -7.13 28.56
CA LEU A 25 12.44 -8.40 27.83
C LEU A 25 12.37 -8.25 26.29
N TRP A 26 12.01 -7.07 25.79
CA TRP A 26 12.15 -6.70 24.39
C TRP A 26 13.38 -5.80 24.23
N GLY A 27 14.54 -6.34 24.63
CA GLY A 27 15.82 -5.70 24.32
C GLY A 27 15.85 -5.40 22.84
N GLN A 28 16.02 -4.14 22.47
CA GLN A 28 16.37 -3.72 21.13
C GLN A 28 17.71 -4.40 20.79
N GLN A 29 17.68 -5.66 20.35
CA GLN A 29 18.79 -6.21 19.63
C GLN A 29 18.86 -5.39 18.35
N GLU A 30 19.83 -4.50 18.26
CA GLU A 30 20.25 -3.92 16.99
C GLU A 30 20.61 -5.08 16.06
N ARG A 31 19.67 -5.44 15.20
CA ARG A 31 19.92 -6.46 14.21
C ARG A 31 20.86 -5.84 13.18
N PRO A 32 22.00 -6.44 12.88
CA PRO A 32 22.88 -5.90 11.87
C PRO A 32 22.12 -5.88 10.54
N VAL A 33 21.99 -4.71 9.92
CA VAL A 33 21.54 -4.61 8.53
C VAL A 33 22.66 -5.19 7.69
N LEU A 34 22.44 -6.40 7.15
CA LEU A 34 23.41 -7.13 6.35
C LEU A 34 23.41 -6.61 4.91
N CYS A 35 23.67 -5.32 4.72
CA CYS A 35 23.89 -4.72 3.42
C CYS A 35 25.30 -4.13 3.41
N GLN A 36 26.15 -4.60 2.52
CA GLN A 36 27.53 -4.08 2.40
C GLN A 36 27.49 -2.63 1.88
N ALA A 37 28.63 -1.90 2.08
CA ALA A 37 28.74 -0.47 1.77
C ALA A 37 28.00 -0.03 0.51
N THR A 38 27.13 0.98 0.66
CA THR A 38 26.32 1.56 -0.39
C THR A 38 27.12 2.60 -1.18
N LEU A 39 26.82 2.75 -2.47
CA LEU A 39 27.28 3.86 -3.30
C LEU A 39 26.37 5.06 -3.19
N VAL A 40 25.09 4.84 -2.86
CA VAL A 40 24.10 5.89 -2.58
C VAL A 40 24.45 6.62 -1.28
N ASN A 41 24.18 7.92 -1.23
CA ASN A 41 24.43 8.72 -0.03
C ASN A 41 23.25 8.58 0.94
N SER A 42 23.40 7.69 1.92
CA SER A 42 22.38 7.35 2.90
C SER A 42 21.96 8.52 3.78
N GLU A 43 22.89 9.40 4.14
CA GLU A 43 22.61 10.59 4.96
C GLU A 43 21.75 11.59 4.19
N ARG A 44 22.11 11.90 2.94
CA ARG A 44 21.33 12.79 2.07
C ARG A 44 19.93 12.23 1.78
N LEU A 45 19.82 10.91 1.52
CA LEU A 45 18.54 10.25 1.35
C LEU A 45 17.65 10.41 2.59
N TRP A 46 18.22 10.17 3.76
CA TRP A 46 17.50 10.32 5.03
C TRP A 46 17.08 11.78 5.27
N GLN A 47 17.95 12.74 5.02
CA GLN A 47 17.63 14.18 5.09
C GLN A 47 16.49 14.55 4.15
N SER A 48 16.50 14.04 2.90
CA SER A 48 15.42 14.29 1.93
C SER A 48 14.07 13.77 2.43
N LEU A 49 14.02 12.58 3.07
CA LEU A 49 12.81 12.07 3.71
C LEU A 49 12.34 12.94 4.88
N GLN A 50 13.27 13.41 5.71
CA GLN A 50 12.95 14.30 6.82
C GLN A 50 12.45 15.67 6.35
N GLU A 51 13.00 16.21 5.27
CA GLU A 51 12.51 17.46 4.67
C GLU A 51 11.12 17.29 4.08
N LEU A 52 10.87 16.19 3.37
CA LEU A 52 9.54 15.87 2.83
C LEU A 52 8.50 15.74 3.94
N SER A 53 8.87 15.16 5.09
CA SER A 53 7.97 14.97 6.23
C SER A 53 7.47 16.27 6.88
N ARG A 54 8.12 17.41 6.60
CA ARG A 54 7.69 18.72 7.12
C ARG A 54 6.38 19.21 6.48
N PHE A 55 6.07 18.75 5.27
CA PHE A 55 4.82 19.09 4.60
C PHE A 55 3.68 18.22 5.16
N GLY A 56 2.76 18.83 5.89
CA GLY A 56 1.68 18.15 6.59
C GLY A 56 2.10 17.49 7.91
N GLN A 57 3.24 17.90 8.51
CA GLN A 57 3.76 17.34 9.77
C GLN A 57 2.77 17.50 10.93
N LEU A 58 2.56 16.43 11.66
CA LEU A 58 1.71 16.42 12.86
C LEU A 58 2.53 16.66 14.13
N ALA A 59 1.98 17.41 15.10
CA ALA A 59 2.62 17.67 16.38
C ALA A 59 2.92 16.38 17.17
N ALA A 60 2.10 15.35 16.98
CA ALA A 60 2.27 14.04 17.65
C ALA A 60 3.20 13.07 16.86
N GLY A 61 3.86 13.54 15.81
CA GLY A 61 4.62 12.71 14.86
C GLY A 61 3.77 12.22 13.70
N GLY A 62 4.44 11.75 12.63
CA GLY A 62 3.81 11.37 11.37
C GLY A 62 3.36 12.56 10.53
N THR A 63 2.65 12.27 9.46
CA THR A 63 2.28 13.24 8.41
C THR A 63 0.82 13.06 7.98
N THR A 64 0.17 14.17 7.66
CA THR A 64 -1.08 14.20 6.90
C THR A 64 -0.86 15.07 5.67
N ARG A 65 -0.49 14.44 4.56
CA ARG A 65 -0.26 15.08 3.26
C ARG A 65 -1.14 14.40 2.22
N ILE A 66 -2.43 14.65 2.34
CA ILE A 66 -3.43 14.03 1.47
C ILE A 66 -3.22 14.52 0.04
N GLY A 67 -3.27 13.59 -0.91
CA GLY A 67 -3.18 13.92 -2.33
C GLY A 67 -4.21 14.97 -2.74
N PHE A 68 -3.81 15.95 -3.55
CA PHE A 68 -4.62 17.11 -3.92
C PHE A 68 -5.03 17.98 -2.72
N SER A 69 -4.07 18.29 -1.85
CA SER A 69 -4.23 19.21 -0.74
C SER A 69 -3.18 20.33 -0.79
N PRO A 70 -3.31 21.40 0.00
CA PRO A 70 -2.31 22.46 0.07
C PRO A 70 -0.93 21.97 0.49
N ASP A 71 -0.84 21.05 1.45
CA ASP A 71 0.44 20.47 1.92
C ASP A 71 1.10 19.61 0.85
N ASP A 72 0.31 18.83 0.11
CA ASP A 72 0.79 18.03 -1.01
C ASP A 72 1.24 18.91 -2.18
N LEU A 73 0.53 20.02 -2.47
CA LEU A 73 0.96 21.00 -3.48
C LEU A 73 2.28 21.68 -3.08
N ALA A 74 2.46 21.98 -1.80
CA ALA A 74 3.71 22.55 -1.30
C ALA A 74 4.88 21.55 -1.44
N ALA A 75 4.68 20.28 -1.11
CA ALA A 75 5.65 19.22 -1.31
C ALA A 75 5.98 19.00 -2.80
N HIS A 76 4.95 19.04 -3.66
CA HIS A 76 5.11 18.96 -5.12
C HIS A 76 6.03 20.07 -5.64
N ASN A 77 5.77 21.33 -5.28
CA ASN A 77 6.58 22.46 -5.72
C ASN A 77 8.02 22.39 -5.18
N TRP A 78 8.20 21.95 -3.94
CA TRP A 78 9.52 21.71 -3.36
C TRP A 78 10.29 20.65 -4.16
N LEU A 79 9.67 19.52 -4.48
CA LEU A 79 10.34 18.43 -5.22
C LEU A 79 10.67 18.83 -6.65
N LEU A 80 9.82 19.62 -7.34
CA LEU A 80 10.13 20.15 -8.67
C LEU A 80 11.47 20.92 -8.68
N GLY A 81 11.74 21.70 -7.62
CA GLY A 81 13.03 22.39 -7.42
C GLY A 81 14.18 21.38 -7.32
N MET A 82 14.08 20.42 -6.42
CA MET A 82 15.13 19.41 -6.18
C MET A 82 15.45 18.57 -7.42
N LEU A 83 14.46 18.25 -8.23
CA LEU A 83 14.65 17.50 -9.47
C LEU A 83 15.37 18.31 -10.54
N ARG A 84 15.04 19.62 -10.66
CA ARG A 84 15.78 20.55 -11.55
C ARG A 84 17.23 20.75 -11.10
N ASP A 85 17.45 20.91 -9.79
CA ASP A 85 18.80 21.03 -9.22
C ASP A 85 19.63 19.74 -9.43
N ALA A 86 18.96 18.58 -9.53
CA ALA A 86 19.59 17.31 -9.91
C ALA A 86 19.86 17.19 -11.43
N GLY A 87 19.58 18.23 -12.22
CA GLY A 87 19.87 18.28 -13.65
C GLY A 87 18.90 17.51 -14.54
N LEU A 88 17.67 17.28 -14.06
CA LEU A 88 16.64 16.57 -14.82
C LEU A 88 15.80 17.56 -15.66
N ASP A 89 15.32 17.07 -16.79
CA ASP A 89 14.24 17.73 -17.54
C ASP A 89 12.90 17.37 -16.89
N VAL A 90 12.30 18.36 -16.22
CA VAL A 90 11.15 18.16 -15.32
C VAL A 90 9.88 18.71 -15.94
N MET A 91 8.87 17.88 -16.04
CA MET A 91 7.53 18.22 -16.50
C MET A 91 6.46 17.73 -15.51
N VAL A 92 5.33 18.41 -15.52
CA VAL A 92 4.08 17.93 -14.90
C VAL A 92 3.21 17.41 -16.04
N ASP A 93 2.74 16.18 -15.93
CA ASP A 93 1.88 15.59 -16.95
C ASP A 93 0.40 16.00 -16.80
N ALA A 94 -0.44 15.52 -17.70
CA ALA A 94 -1.86 15.89 -17.73
C ALA A 94 -2.60 15.55 -16.43
N ALA A 95 -2.22 14.48 -15.73
CA ALA A 95 -2.81 14.06 -14.46
C ALA A 95 -2.11 14.64 -13.23
N ALA A 96 -1.24 15.64 -13.41
CA ALA A 96 -0.45 16.29 -12.37
C ALA A 96 0.66 15.39 -11.76
N ASN A 97 1.02 14.25 -12.39
CA ASN A 97 2.21 13.52 -11.99
C ASN A 97 3.47 14.35 -12.30
N ILE A 98 4.48 14.22 -11.44
CA ILE A 98 5.81 14.74 -11.78
C ILE A 98 6.53 13.71 -12.63
N ARG A 99 7.04 14.12 -13.77
CA ARG A 99 7.92 13.32 -14.61
C ARG A 99 9.23 14.05 -14.77
N ALA A 100 10.33 13.37 -14.50
CA ALA A 100 11.65 13.97 -14.54
C ALA A 100 12.61 13.06 -15.33
N ARG A 101 12.99 13.53 -16.52
CA ARG A 101 13.79 12.76 -17.48
C ARG A 101 15.27 13.07 -17.35
N ARG A 102 16.08 12.01 -17.37
CA ARG A 102 17.53 12.07 -17.58
C ARG A 102 17.85 11.40 -18.91
N ALA A 103 18.50 12.13 -19.81
CA ALA A 103 18.89 11.61 -21.13
C ALA A 103 19.82 10.39 -21.02
N GLY A 104 19.62 9.41 -21.90
CA GLY A 104 20.51 8.28 -22.08
C GLY A 104 21.59 8.54 -23.11
N GLU A 105 22.44 7.55 -23.39
CA GLU A 105 23.31 7.57 -24.56
C GLU A 105 22.52 7.34 -25.86
N ARG A 106 21.38 6.65 -25.74
CA ARG A 106 20.46 6.28 -26.80
C ARG A 106 19.04 6.71 -26.43
N ASP A 107 18.70 7.94 -26.74
CA ASP A 107 17.37 8.51 -26.45
C ASP A 107 16.22 7.90 -27.27
N ASP A 108 16.57 7.12 -28.30
CA ASP A 108 15.65 6.33 -29.10
C ASP A 108 15.22 5.00 -28.44
N LEU A 109 15.91 4.60 -27.37
CA LEU A 109 15.53 3.42 -26.58
C LEU A 109 14.35 3.71 -25.64
N PRO A 110 13.52 2.69 -25.31
CA PRO A 110 12.47 2.82 -24.30
C PRO A 110 13.04 3.25 -22.95
N ALA A 111 12.39 4.18 -22.27
CA ALA A 111 12.87 4.70 -20.98
C ALA A 111 12.68 3.67 -19.84
N LEU A 112 13.64 3.63 -18.90
CA LEU A 112 13.50 2.96 -17.62
C LEU A 112 12.75 3.90 -16.66
N TRP A 113 11.55 3.52 -16.25
CA TRP A 113 10.74 4.30 -15.32
C TRP A 113 10.92 3.77 -13.90
N PHE A 114 10.99 4.67 -12.93
CA PHE A 114 11.06 4.31 -11.51
C PHE A 114 10.60 5.47 -10.63
N GLY A 115 10.05 5.16 -9.47
CA GLY A 115 9.50 6.12 -8.54
C GLY A 115 8.43 5.50 -7.66
N SER A 116 7.54 6.32 -7.13
CA SER A 116 6.41 5.98 -6.29
C SER A 116 5.51 7.20 -6.12
N HIS A 117 4.88 7.39 -4.96
CA HIS A 117 4.05 8.54 -4.60
C HIS A 117 4.63 9.31 -3.40
N MET A 118 4.03 10.46 -3.07
CA MET A 118 4.40 11.26 -1.89
C MET A 118 3.22 11.54 -0.97
N ASP A 119 1.97 11.42 -1.46
CA ASP A 119 0.80 11.62 -0.63
C ASP A 119 0.70 10.56 0.46
N THR A 120 -0.02 10.87 1.54
CA THR A 120 -0.21 10.01 2.70
C THR A 120 -1.69 9.93 3.06
N VAL A 121 -2.06 8.87 3.77
CA VAL A 121 -3.34 8.84 4.47
C VAL A 121 -3.38 9.88 5.61
N PRO A 122 -4.57 10.27 6.12
CA PRO A 122 -4.68 11.08 7.32
C PRO A 122 -3.99 10.41 8.50
N ARG A 123 -3.17 11.17 9.23
CA ARG A 123 -2.37 10.65 10.37
C ARG A 123 -1.49 9.47 9.97
N GLY A 124 -0.96 9.51 8.76
CA GLY A 124 -0.05 8.52 8.21
C GLY A 124 1.38 8.62 8.75
N GLY A 125 2.25 7.81 8.15
CA GLY A 125 3.68 7.81 8.42
C GLY A 125 4.46 8.78 7.53
N ASN A 126 5.78 8.62 7.54
CA ASN A 126 6.72 9.44 6.77
C ASN A 126 7.43 8.64 5.66
N PHE A 127 7.12 7.35 5.52
CA PHE A 127 7.91 6.43 4.71
C PHE A 127 7.12 5.82 3.56
N ASP A 128 5.80 5.60 3.76
CA ASP A 128 4.90 5.04 2.76
C ASP A 128 4.92 5.88 1.48
N GLY A 129 5.22 5.24 0.32
CA GLY A 129 5.50 5.90 -0.96
C GLY A 129 6.74 6.80 -0.98
N CYS A 130 6.94 7.56 0.09
CA CYS A 130 8.02 8.56 0.22
C CYS A 130 9.41 7.93 0.10
N VAL A 131 9.60 6.70 0.62
CA VAL A 131 10.87 5.96 0.49
C VAL A 131 11.22 5.75 -0.97
N GLY A 132 10.27 5.29 -1.79
CA GLY A 132 10.47 5.08 -3.23
C GLY A 132 10.78 6.38 -3.96
N SER A 133 10.00 7.43 -3.67
CA SER A 133 10.13 8.75 -4.29
C SER A 133 11.49 9.41 -4.00
N MET A 134 11.93 9.43 -2.74
CA MET A 134 13.21 10.03 -2.37
C MET A 134 14.40 9.15 -2.79
N SER A 135 14.24 7.83 -2.79
CA SER A 135 15.27 6.92 -3.31
C SER A 135 15.46 7.08 -4.81
N ALA A 136 14.39 7.33 -5.57
CA ALA A 136 14.50 7.59 -6.99
C ALA A 136 15.33 8.85 -7.28
N LEU A 137 15.13 9.93 -6.51
CA LEU A 137 15.96 11.15 -6.59
C LEU A 137 17.42 10.86 -6.19
N GLU A 138 17.64 10.08 -5.12
CA GLU A 138 18.99 9.73 -4.67
C GLU A 138 19.76 8.89 -5.70
N VAL A 139 19.08 7.98 -6.39
CA VAL A 139 19.67 7.21 -7.51
C VAL A 139 20.17 8.15 -8.62
N ILE A 140 19.38 9.13 -9.02
CA ILE A 140 19.79 10.12 -10.03
C ILE A 140 21.02 10.90 -9.56
N ARG A 141 21.02 11.40 -8.32
CA ARG A 141 22.15 12.14 -7.74
C ARG A 141 23.41 11.29 -7.71
N THR A 142 23.30 10.03 -7.32
CA THR A 142 24.42 9.08 -7.30
C THR A 142 24.99 8.82 -8.71
N LEU A 143 24.12 8.64 -9.71
CA LEU A 143 24.54 8.48 -11.11
C LEU A 143 25.32 9.72 -11.61
N ASN A 144 24.86 10.91 -11.26
CA ASN A 144 25.51 12.17 -11.65
C ASN A 144 26.88 12.34 -10.97
N GLU A 145 26.96 12.10 -9.66
CA GLU A 145 28.22 12.19 -8.89
C GLU A 145 29.27 11.18 -9.35
N LYS A 146 28.82 9.98 -9.77
CA LYS A 146 29.70 8.95 -10.32
C LYS A 146 30.00 9.11 -11.81
N ASN A 147 29.42 10.15 -12.47
CA ASN A 147 29.51 10.37 -13.90
C ASN A 147 29.10 9.13 -14.74
N ILE A 148 28.09 8.39 -14.26
CA ILE A 148 27.59 7.20 -14.97
C ILE A 148 26.52 7.66 -15.96
N ARG A 149 26.75 7.35 -17.23
CA ARG A 149 25.75 7.51 -18.31
C ARG A 149 25.06 6.17 -18.52
N THR A 150 23.74 6.21 -18.57
CA THR A 150 22.92 5.03 -18.90
C THR A 150 22.69 4.97 -20.40
N ARG A 151 22.52 3.77 -20.95
CA ARG A 151 22.17 3.59 -22.37
C ARG A 151 20.76 4.06 -22.65
N HIS A 152 19.83 3.61 -21.80
CA HIS A 152 18.43 4.01 -21.84
C HIS A 152 18.22 5.36 -21.16
N PRO A 153 17.28 6.18 -21.63
CA PRO A 153 16.79 7.29 -20.84
C PRO A 153 16.20 6.79 -19.51
N LEU A 154 16.38 7.58 -18.46
CA LEU A 154 15.73 7.33 -17.16
C LEU A 154 14.57 8.31 -16.99
N GLU A 155 13.45 7.81 -16.49
CA GLU A 155 12.27 8.61 -16.15
C GLU A 155 11.91 8.38 -14.69
N LEU A 156 12.24 9.36 -13.84
CA LEU A 156 11.73 9.38 -12.47
C LEU A 156 10.29 9.88 -12.50
N VAL A 157 9.38 9.13 -11.88
CA VAL A 157 7.96 9.47 -11.83
C VAL A 157 7.47 9.51 -10.39
N ILE A 158 6.70 10.56 -10.07
CA ILE A 158 5.96 10.67 -8.81
C ILE A 158 4.49 10.73 -9.15
N PHE A 159 3.80 9.66 -8.82
CA PHE A 159 2.38 9.54 -9.07
C PHE A 159 1.57 10.35 -8.07
N ARG A 160 0.41 10.81 -8.51
CA ARG A 160 -0.46 11.68 -7.74
C ARG A 160 -1.62 10.91 -7.13
N ASN A 161 -1.91 11.18 -5.83
CA ASN A 161 -3.06 10.66 -5.10
C ASN A 161 -3.16 9.12 -5.18
N GLU A 162 -2.08 8.44 -4.80
CA GLU A 162 -2.01 6.98 -4.74
C GLU A 162 -2.96 6.44 -3.68
N GLU A 163 -2.95 7.05 -2.50
CA GLU A 163 -3.72 6.66 -1.32
C GLU A 163 -5.24 6.85 -1.49
N GLY A 164 -5.66 7.68 -2.45
CA GLY A 164 -7.07 7.84 -2.83
C GLY A 164 -7.97 8.40 -1.75
N HIS A 165 -7.45 9.05 -0.73
CA HIS A 165 -8.23 9.56 0.38
C HIS A 165 -9.20 10.66 -0.05
N HIS A 166 -8.76 11.56 -0.94
CA HIS A 166 -9.64 12.44 -1.68
C HIS A 166 -10.14 11.75 -2.96
N TYR A 167 -11.41 12.01 -3.32
CA TYR A 167 -12.04 11.54 -4.57
C TYR A 167 -12.21 10.01 -4.66
N SER A 168 -12.18 9.29 -3.54
CA SER A 168 -12.66 7.91 -3.33
C SER A 168 -11.98 6.79 -4.11
N ARG A 169 -10.93 7.04 -4.91
CA ARG A 169 -10.20 5.99 -5.65
C ARG A 169 -8.70 6.25 -5.64
N GLY A 170 -7.95 5.31 -5.10
CA GLY A 170 -6.49 5.32 -5.11
C GLY A 170 -5.87 5.15 -6.50
N LEU A 171 -4.55 5.24 -6.54
CA LEU A 171 -3.73 5.06 -7.74
C LEU A 171 -4.05 6.07 -8.86
N PHE A 172 -4.59 7.27 -8.54
CA PHE A 172 -5.10 8.18 -9.57
C PHE A 172 -4.06 8.47 -10.64
N GLY A 173 -2.83 8.83 -10.25
CA GLY A 173 -1.77 9.21 -11.17
C GLY A 173 -1.35 8.08 -12.09
N SER A 174 -1.10 6.90 -11.56
CA SER A 174 -0.70 5.73 -12.35
C SER A 174 -1.85 5.17 -13.18
N ARG A 175 -3.09 5.21 -12.68
CA ARG A 175 -4.30 4.87 -13.47
C ARG A 175 -4.47 5.81 -14.66
N ALA A 176 -4.22 7.10 -14.48
CA ALA A 176 -4.28 8.07 -15.57
C ALA A 176 -3.25 7.75 -16.67
N VAL A 177 -2.00 7.44 -16.28
CA VAL A 177 -0.97 7.00 -17.24
C VAL A 177 -1.39 5.72 -17.95
N ALA A 178 -2.03 4.79 -17.24
CA ALA A 178 -2.51 3.54 -17.82
C ALA A 178 -3.83 3.65 -18.62
N GLY A 179 -4.44 4.85 -18.71
CA GLY A 179 -5.71 5.06 -19.41
C GLY A 179 -6.92 4.47 -18.69
N LEU A 180 -6.89 4.41 -17.36
CA LEU A 180 -7.91 3.77 -16.50
C LEU A 180 -8.74 4.77 -15.68
N VAL A 181 -8.57 6.07 -15.91
CA VAL A 181 -9.39 7.11 -15.27
C VAL A 181 -10.62 7.39 -16.12
N GLU A 182 -11.78 7.23 -15.51
CA GLU A 182 -13.06 7.52 -16.17
C GLU A 182 -13.33 9.03 -16.15
N PRO A 183 -13.94 9.60 -17.22
CA PRO A 183 -14.20 11.04 -17.30
C PRO A 183 -14.99 11.60 -16.11
N GLU A 184 -15.89 10.81 -15.54
CA GLU A 184 -16.75 11.18 -14.40
C GLU A 184 -15.95 11.41 -13.13
N GLU A 185 -14.79 10.77 -12.98
CA GLU A 185 -13.90 10.96 -11.82
C GLU A 185 -13.39 12.40 -11.73
N LEU A 186 -13.19 13.08 -12.84
CA LEU A 186 -12.71 14.45 -12.88
C LEU A 186 -13.67 15.47 -12.27
N GLY A 187 -14.96 15.14 -12.28
CA GLY A 187 -16.04 15.96 -11.68
C GLY A 187 -16.28 15.69 -10.20
N LEU A 188 -15.61 14.71 -9.59
CA LEU A 188 -15.75 14.44 -8.16
C LEU A 188 -15.30 15.65 -7.34
N VAL A 189 -15.95 15.86 -6.20
CA VAL A 189 -15.67 16.97 -5.28
C VAL A 189 -15.11 16.45 -3.96
N ASP A 190 -14.19 17.21 -3.38
CA ASP A 190 -13.70 16.96 -2.02
C ASP A 190 -14.68 17.47 -0.95
N GLU A 191 -14.32 17.32 0.33
CA GLU A 191 -15.12 17.78 1.47
C GLU A 191 -15.33 19.32 1.48
N GLN A 192 -14.48 20.08 0.80
CA GLN A 192 -14.56 21.52 0.65
C GLN A 192 -15.34 21.95 -0.60
N GLY A 193 -15.82 20.99 -1.40
CA GLY A 193 -16.57 21.23 -2.63
C GLY A 193 -15.68 21.57 -3.83
N VAL A 194 -14.36 21.37 -3.76
CA VAL A 194 -13.42 21.60 -4.87
C VAL A 194 -13.40 20.38 -5.77
N LYS A 195 -13.52 20.59 -7.08
CA LYS A 195 -13.45 19.50 -8.05
C LYS A 195 -12.03 18.99 -8.26
N LEU A 196 -11.90 17.70 -8.58
CA LEU A 196 -10.61 17.08 -8.91
C LEU A 196 -9.94 17.81 -10.10
N GLU A 197 -10.69 18.16 -11.14
CA GLU A 197 -10.17 18.91 -12.28
C GLU A 197 -9.52 20.25 -11.90
N GLU A 198 -10.07 20.95 -10.88
CA GLU A 198 -9.52 22.22 -10.40
C GLU A 198 -8.17 22.01 -9.69
N TRP A 199 -8.05 20.94 -8.91
CA TRP A 199 -6.77 20.60 -8.29
C TRP A 199 -5.72 20.24 -9.34
N ILE A 200 -6.07 19.40 -10.33
CA ILE A 200 -5.15 19.07 -11.44
C ILE A 200 -4.59 20.33 -12.08
N LEU A 201 -5.43 21.33 -12.36
CA LEU A 201 -4.99 22.62 -12.92
C LEU A 201 -4.06 23.38 -11.97
N ARG A 202 -4.32 23.37 -10.66
CA ARG A 202 -3.44 24.01 -9.64
C ARG A 202 -2.04 23.41 -9.60
N TYR A 203 -1.91 22.12 -9.90
CA TYR A 203 -0.62 21.43 -10.00
C TYR A 203 0.07 21.62 -11.36
N GLY A 204 -0.59 22.25 -12.32
CA GLY A 204 -0.05 22.47 -13.67
C GLY A 204 -0.37 21.34 -14.66
N GLY A 205 -1.29 20.44 -14.31
CA GLY A 205 -1.82 19.41 -15.21
C GLY A 205 -2.89 19.97 -16.17
N ASP A 206 -3.46 19.09 -16.98
CA ASP A 206 -4.51 19.43 -17.97
C ASP A 206 -5.57 18.32 -18.03
N PRO A 207 -6.71 18.47 -17.33
CA PRO A 207 -7.78 17.47 -17.30
C PRO A 207 -8.27 17.04 -18.69
N ASN A 208 -8.25 17.96 -19.68
CA ASN A 208 -8.71 17.66 -21.05
C ASN A 208 -7.78 16.73 -21.84
N ARG A 209 -6.57 16.51 -21.34
CA ARG A 209 -5.54 15.69 -22.01
C ARG A 209 -5.32 14.34 -21.32
N ILE A 210 -5.94 14.07 -20.18
CA ILE A 210 -5.75 12.82 -19.41
C ILE A 210 -6.07 11.59 -20.29
N SER A 211 -7.16 11.60 -21.04
CA SER A 211 -7.54 10.48 -21.92
C SER A 211 -6.56 10.19 -23.07
N ARG A 212 -5.56 11.05 -23.30
CA ARG A 212 -4.57 10.93 -24.38
C ARG A 212 -3.14 10.84 -23.87
N MET A 213 -2.93 10.70 -22.54
CA MET A 213 -1.60 10.75 -21.97
C MET A 213 -0.90 9.39 -21.90
N THR A 214 -1.62 8.31 -22.17
CA THR A 214 -1.05 6.95 -22.13
C THR A 214 0.13 6.84 -23.10
N PRO A 215 1.31 6.44 -22.61
CA PRO A 215 2.49 6.29 -23.45
C PRO A 215 2.29 5.23 -24.54
N PRO A 216 2.90 5.41 -25.71
CA PRO A 216 2.82 4.40 -26.77
C PRO A 216 3.33 3.04 -26.30
N PRO A 217 2.73 1.92 -26.76
CA PRO A 217 3.22 0.58 -26.45
C PRO A 217 4.71 0.41 -26.76
N GLY A 218 5.47 -0.13 -25.81
CA GLY A 218 6.91 -0.36 -25.95
C GLY A 218 7.80 0.87 -25.73
N SER A 219 7.25 2.05 -25.40
CA SER A 219 8.04 3.24 -25.05
C SER A 219 8.61 3.21 -23.63
N ILE A 220 8.08 2.35 -22.78
CA ILE A 220 8.58 2.09 -21.42
C ILE A 220 9.27 0.73 -21.43
N HIS A 221 10.55 0.70 -21.03
CA HIS A 221 11.32 -0.53 -20.92
C HIS A 221 10.84 -1.39 -19.75
N SER A 222 10.73 -0.77 -18.58
CA SER A 222 10.23 -1.34 -17.34
C SER A 222 9.93 -0.24 -16.31
N TYR A 223 9.12 -0.58 -15.30
CA TYR A 223 8.88 0.27 -14.14
C TYR A 223 9.36 -0.43 -12.86
N LEU A 224 10.10 0.32 -12.04
CA LEU A 224 10.61 -0.15 -10.74
C LEU A 224 10.09 0.73 -9.61
N GLU A 225 9.59 0.10 -8.56
CA GLU A 225 9.12 0.78 -7.36
C GLU A 225 9.80 0.21 -6.11
N LEU A 226 10.45 1.09 -5.34
CA LEU A 226 10.91 0.78 -3.99
C LEU A 226 9.85 1.25 -3.00
N HIS A 227 9.51 0.39 -2.05
CA HIS A 227 8.48 0.71 -1.07
C HIS A 227 8.79 0.09 0.29
N ILE A 228 8.11 0.54 1.35
CA ILE A 228 8.09 -0.19 2.62
C ILE A 228 7.18 -1.42 2.50
N GLU A 229 7.41 -2.45 3.32
CA GLU A 229 6.59 -3.68 3.30
C GLU A 229 5.13 -3.44 3.72
N GLN A 230 4.87 -2.42 4.53
CA GLN A 230 3.59 -2.15 5.22
C GLN A 230 3.13 -3.33 6.11
N GLY A 231 3.90 -4.39 6.15
CA GLY A 231 3.71 -5.59 6.94
C GLY A 231 4.95 -5.92 7.78
N GLY A 232 4.84 -6.88 8.69
CA GLY A 232 5.91 -7.18 9.65
C GLY A 232 6.71 -8.45 9.35
N ILE A 233 6.68 -8.98 8.14
CA ILE A 233 7.34 -10.25 7.83
C ILE A 233 8.86 -10.06 7.75
N LEU A 234 9.32 -9.06 7.01
CA LEU A 234 10.74 -8.74 6.85
C LEU A 234 11.34 -8.34 8.20
N TRP A 235 10.65 -7.44 8.92
CA TRP A 235 11.06 -6.99 10.24
C TRP A 235 11.24 -8.15 11.23
N ARG A 236 10.22 -9.01 11.38
CA ARG A 236 10.28 -10.16 12.29
C ARG A 236 11.34 -11.17 11.92
N ARG A 237 11.61 -11.35 10.62
CA ARG A 237 12.64 -12.29 10.12
C ARG A 237 14.04 -11.70 10.07
N GLY A 238 14.21 -10.39 10.26
CA GLY A 238 15.48 -9.70 10.12
C GLY A 238 16.04 -9.75 8.70
N ILE A 239 15.16 -9.74 7.69
CA ILE A 239 15.52 -9.78 6.26
C ILE A 239 15.40 -8.35 5.72
N PRO A 240 16.48 -7.77 5.14
CA PRO A 240 16.47 -6.37 4.72
C PRO A 240 15.71 -6.10 3.43
N ILE A 241 15.52 -7.11 2.56
CA ILE A 241 14.95 -6.91 1.23
C ILE A 241 13.86 -7.92 0.92
N GLY A 242 12.69 -7.41 0.54
CA GLY A 242 11.62 -8.17 -0.09
C GLY A 242 11.69 -8.06 -1.62
N VAL A 243 11.71 -9.20 -2.31
CA VAL A 243 11.53 -9.25 -3.77
C VAL A 243 10.06 -9.54 -4.03
N VAL A 244 9.33 -8.54 -4.50
CA VAL A 244 7.88 -8.65 -4.65
C VAL A 244 7.55 -9.46 -5.91
N GLU A 245 6.78 -10.52 -5.75
CA GLU A 245 6.35 -11.38 -6.87
C GLU A 245 5.07 -10.92 -7.53
N GLY A 246 4.30 -10.06 -6.85
CA GLY A 246 3.08 -9.47 -7.36
C GLY A 246 2.32 -8.72 -6.28
N ILE A 247 1.36 -7.93 -6.70
CA ILE A 247 0.40 -7.20 -5.90
C ILE A 247 -0.90 -7.99 -5.93
N VAL A 248 -1.51 -8.26 -4.78
CA VAL A 248 -2.71 -9.09 -4.69
C VAL A 248 -3.91 -8.45 -5.37
N GLY A 249 -4.77 -9.28 -5.93
CA GLY A 249 -6.13 -8.91 -6.32
C GLY A 249 -7.02 -8.89 -5.08
N ILE A 250 -8.13 -8.17 -5.18
CA ILE A 250 -9.10 -7.97 -4.10
C ILE A 250 -10.50 -8.26 -4.61
N ASN A 251 -11.26 -9.06 -3.89
CA ASN A 251 -12.72 -9.14 -4.03
C ASN A 251 -13.38 -8.70 -2.73
N GLU A 252 -14.30 -7.75 -2.83
CA GLU A 252 -15.13 -7.33 -1.70
C GLU A 252 -16.58 -7.70 -1.94
N TYR A 253 -17.24 -8.16 -0.88
CA TYR A 253 -18.62 -8.58 -0.89
C TYR A 253 -19.38 -7.90 0.24
N THR A 254 -20.63 -7.50 -0.04
CA THR A 254 -21.64 -7.16 0.97
C THR A 254 -22.50 -8.39 1.21
N VAL A 255 -22.67 -8.75 2.47
CA VAL A 255 -23.56 -9.83 2.91
C VAL A 255 -24.69 -9.25 3.73
N VAL A 256 -25.92 -9.51 3.34
CA VAL A 256 -27.13 -9.07 4.05
C VAL A 256 -27.88 -10.29 4.56
N LEU A 257 -28.25 -10.24 5.85
CA LEU A 257 -29.02 -11.25 6.55
C LEU A 257 -30.30 -10.62 7.08
N GLU A 258 -31.46 -11.21 6.74
CA GLU A 258 -32.77 -10.76 7.20
C GLU A 258 -33.45 -11.86 7.99
N GLY A 259 -33.53 -11.69 9.28
CA GLY A 259 -34.24 -12.51 10.24
C GLY A 259 -35.54 -11.86 10.70
N LYS A 260 -35.86 -12.03 11.98
CA LYS A 260 -37.11 -11.48 12.56
C LYS A 260 -36.82 -10.80 13.90
N ALA A 261 -36.90 -9.45 13.89
CA ALA A 261 -36.82 -8.69 15.14
C ALA A 261 -37.99 -9.00 16.05
N ASN A 262 -37.72 -9.26 17.33
CA ASN A 262 -38.77 -9.48 18.34
C ASN A 262 -38.20 -9.25 19.75
N HIS A 263 -39.10 -9.25 20.75
CA HIS A 263 -38.73 -9.02 22.14
C HIS A 263 -37.78 -10.14 22.66
N ALA A 264 -36.58 -9.76 23.10
CA ALA A 264 -35.54 -10.73 23.49
C ALA A 264 -35.89 -11.57 24.72
N GLY A 265 -36.71 -11.07 25.64
CA GLY A 265 -37.08 -11.77 26.85
C GLY A 265 -38.29 -12.71 26.72
N THR A 266 -39.17 -12.42 25.77
CA THR A 266 -40.45 -13.20 25.63
C THR A 266 -40.49 -14.15 24.45
N THR A 267 -39.54 -14.09 23.55
CA THR A 267 -39.44 -14.99 22.38
C THR A 267 -38.64 -16.22 22.77
N PRO A 268 -39.23 -17.45 22.75
CA PRO A 268 -38.51 -18.69 23.00
C PRO A 268 -37.34 -18.89 22.02
N MET A 269 -36.30 -19.62 22.47
CA MET A 269 -35.06 -19.79 21.68
C MET A 269 -35.29 -20.52 20.36
N ASP A 270 -36.22 -21.50 20.34
CA ASP A 270 -36.59 -22.29 19.18
C ASP A 270 -37.50 -21.59 18.16
N GLN A 271 -37.95 -20.36 18.48
CA GLN A 271 -38.79 -19.54 17.61
C GLN A 271 -38.06 -18.30 17.06
N ARG A 272 -36.73 -18.22 17.26
CA ARG A 272 -35.92 -17.09 16.85
C ARG A 272 -35.35 -17.27 15.43
N HIS A 273 -35.43 -16.20 14.64
CA HIS A 273 -34.68 -16.05 13.41
C HIS A 273 -33.70 -14.89 13.62
N ASP A 274 -32.63 -15.17 14.37
CA ASP A 274 -31.67 -14.17 14.83
C ASP A 274 -30.57 -13.96 13.79
N ALA A 275 -30.62 -12.82 13.09
CA ALA A 275 -29.68 -12.47 12.04
C ALA A 275 -28.24 -12.34 12.57
N LEU A 276 -28.05 -11.91 13.83
CA LEU A 276 -26.71 -11.72 14.41
C LEU A 276 -26.06 -13.05 14.77
N VAL A 277 -26.82 -14.03 15.25
CA VAL A 277 -26.32 -15.40 15.50
C VAL A 277 -25.87 -16.02 14.18
N THR A 278 -26.67 -15.88 13.12
CA THR A 278 -26.29 -16.35 11.78
C THR A 278 -25.03 -15.63 11.27
N ALA A 279 -24.92 -14.30 11.43
CA ALA A 279 -23.75 -13.53 11.06
C ALA A 279 -22.48 -14.04 11.78
N SER A 280 -22.57 -14.35 13.08
CA SER A 280 -21.44 -14.89 13.85
C SER A 280 -20.93 -16.22 13.29
N LYS A 281 -21.83 -17.11 12.87
CA LYS A 281 -21.48 -18.39 12.24
C LYS A 281 -20.80 -18.16 10.87
N ILE A 282 -21.27 -17.17 10.10
CA ILE A 282 -20.68 -16.82 8.80
C ILE A 282 -19.28 -16.23 8.98
N ILE A 283 -19.05 -15.33 9.94
CA ILE A 283 -17.75 -14.77 10.26
C ILE A 283 -16.73 -15.89 10.55
N LEU A 284 -17.12 -16.85 11.40
CA LEU A 284 -16.28 -18.02 11.69
C LEU A 284 -16.06 -18.92 10.45
N ALA A 285 -17.08 -19.07 9.60
CA ALA A 285 -16.97 -19.84 8.37
C ALA A 285 -16.01 -19.18 7.37
N VAL A 286 -16.03 -17.86 7.21
CA VAL A 286 -15.05 -17.11 6.38
C VAL A 286 -13.64 -17.43 6.84
N ARG A 287 -13.33 -17.21 8.12
CA ARG A 287 -12.02 -17.51 8.69
C ARG A 287 -11.59 -18.96 8.43
N ASN A 288 -12.46 -19.92 8.72
CA ASN A 288 -12.14 -21.34 8.60
C ASN A 288 -11.88 -21.74 7.15
N LEU A 289 -12.69 -21.26 6.20
CA LEU A 289 -12.51 -21.55 4.78
C LEU A 289 -11.21 -20.96 4.25
N VAL A 290 -10.90 -19.71 4.60
CA VAL A 290 -9.66 -19.03 4.18
C VAL A 290 -8.43 -19.73 4.75
N THR A 291 -8.44 -20.11 6.03
CA THR A 291 -7.28 -20.74 6.68
C THR A 291 -7.11 -22.22 6.31
N SER A 292 -8.16 -22.92 5.86
CA SER A 292 -8.08 -24.31 5.40
C SER A 292 -7.56 -24.46 3.98
N GLU A 293 -7.53 -23.38 3.20
CA GLU A 293 -7.01 -23.37 1.84
C GLU A 293 -5.48 -23.22 1.86
N PRO A 294 -4.72 -24.08 1.18
CA PRO A 294 -3.27 -23.91 1.07
C PRO A 294 -2.90 -22.63 0.33
N GLY A 295 -1.92 -21.88 0.87
CA GLY A 295 -1.39 -20.68 0.21
C GLY A 295 -1.26 -19.50 1.14
N ARG A 296 -1.30 -18.28 0.57
CA ARG A 296 -1.08 -17.01 1.28
C ARG A 296 -2.27 -16.07 1.21
N GLN A 297 -3.40 -16.56 0.73
CA GLN A 297 -4.66 -15.81 0.70
C GLN A 297 -5.03 -15.31 2.09
N VAL A 298 -5.65 -14.14 2.12
CA VAL A 298 -6.25 -13.60 3.34
C VAL A 298 -7.74 -13.31 3.11
N GLY A 299 -8.53 -13.34 4.19
CA GLY A 299 -9.94 -13.00 4.15
C GLY A 299 -10.37 -12.40 5.47
N THR A 300 -11.10 -11.30 5.39
CA THR A 300 -11.47 -10.47 6.54
C THR A 300 -12.95 -10.13 6.49
N VAL A 301 -13.60 -10.13 7.65
CA VAL A 301 -14.88 -9.44 7.87
C VAL A 301 -14.55 -8.18 8.65
N GLY A 302 -14.55 -7.04 7.96
CA GLY A 302 -14.07 -5.76 8.50
C GLY A 302 -15.17 -4.88 9.07
N GLN A 303 -16.42 -5.05 8.62
CA GLN A 303 -17.56 -4.24 9.05
C GLN A 303 -18.75 -5.13 9.39
N ILE A 304 -19.54 -4.70 10.37
CA ILE A 304 -20.79 -5.32 10.74
C ILE A 304 -21.76 -4.25 11.24
N GLU A 305 -22.94 -4.20 10.67
CA GLU A 305 -24.06 -3.36 11.11
C GLU A 305 -25.21 -4.23 11.57
N VAL A 306 -25.79 -3.88 12.72
CA VAL A 306 -26.84 -4.66 13.38
C VAL A 306 -28.07 -3.79 13.59
N GLN A 307 -29.23 -4.23 13.13
CA GLN A 307 -30.50 -3.52 13.29
C GLN A 307 -31.53 -4.36 14.03
N PRO A 308 -32.22 -3.77 15.02
CA PRO A 308 -32.18 -2.37 15.46
C PRO A 308 -31.04 -2.05 16.44
N GLY A 309 -30.16 -3.00 16.81
CA GLY A 309 -29.01 -2.75 17.68
C GLY A 309 -29.34 -2.44 19.16
N ALA A 310 -30.44 -2.97 19.65
CA ALA A 310 -30.90 -2.76 21.02
C ALA A 310 -30.79 -4.03 21.88
N GLN A 311 -30.40 -3.89 23.15
CA GLN A 311 -30.11 -5.03 24.07
C GLN A 311 -31.31 -5.95 24.31
N ASN A 312 -32.53 -5.45 24.21
CA ASN A 312 -33.79 -6.17 24.51
C ASN A 312 -34.57 -6.58 23.26
N ILE A 313 -33.96 -6.47 22.07
CA ILE A 313 -34.58 -6.84 20.78
C ILE A 313 -33.67 -7.85 20.06
N ILE A 314 -34.25 -8.95 19.57
CA ILE A 314 -33.56 -9.90 18.70
C ILE A 314 -33.19 -9.18 17.38
N PRO A 315 -31.94 -9.19 16.91
CA PRO A 315 -31.55 -8.57 15.66
C PRO A 315 -32.31 -9.11 14.46
N GLY A 316 -33.00 -8.22 13.75
CA GLY A 316 -33.80 -8.58 12.57
C GLY A 316 -33.02 -8.43 11.26
N ARG A 317 -31.99 -7.58 11.21
CA ARG A 317 -31.15 -7.39 10.04
C ARG A 317 -29.69 -7.23 10.45
N VAL A 318 -28.80 -7.89 9.72
CA VAL A 318 -27.36 -7.68 9.82
C VAL A 318 -26.78 -7.52 8.42
N GLU A 319 -25.92 -6.53 8.27
CA GLU A 319 -25.08 -6.34 7.09
C GLU A 319 -23.61 -6.44 7.49
N LEU A 320 -22.81 -7.14 6.69
CA LEU A 320 -21.38 -7.28 6.93
C LEU A 320 -20.59 -7.31 5.62
N SER A 321 -19.32 -6.85 5.67
CA SER A 321 -18.39 -6.92 4.55
C SER A 321 -17.56 -8.21 4.61
N VAL A 322 -17.23 -8.77 3.45
CA VAL A 322 -16.22 -9.83 3.31
C VAL A 322 -15.21 -9.39 2.27
N GLU A 323 -13.94 -9.33 2.64
CA GLU A 323 -12.83 -9.03 1.74
C GLU A 323 -11.94 -10.26 1.58
N LEU A 324 -11.53 -10.57 0.33
CA LEU A 324 -10.61 -11.66 -0.01
C LEU A 324 -9.47 -11.13 -0.87
N ARG A 325 -8.22 -11.53 -0.54
CA ARG A 325 -7.02 -11.14 -1.30
C ARG A 325 -6.12 -12.34 -1.60
N ASP A 326 -5.62 -12.43 -2.84
CA ASP A 326 -4.58 -13.38 -3.28
C ASP A 326 -3.97 -12.88 -4.60
N LEU A 327 -2.84 -13.48 -5.02
CA LEU A 327 -2.23 -13.26 -6.35
C LEU A 327 -2.99 -13.95 -7.49
N SER A 328 -4.00 -14.76 -7.20
CA SER A 328 -4.86 -15.43 -8.17
C SER A 328 -6.30 -14.97 -8.00
N LEU A 329 -6.82 -14.25 -9.00
CA LEU A 329 -8.23 -13.84 -9.03
C LEU A 329 -9.15 -15.06 -9.05
N GLU A 330 -8.80 -16.10 -9.83
CA GLU A 330 -9.55 -17.36 -9.90
C GLU A 330 -9.70 -18.02 -8.51
N LYS A 331 -8.62 -17.99 -7.72
CA LYS A 331 -8.63 -18.57 -6.36
C LYS A 331 -9.54 -17.80 -5.42
N ILE A 332 -9.48 -16.46 -5.41
CA ILE A 332 -10.36 -15.66 -4.55
C ILE A 332 -11.81 -15.71 -5.01
N ASP A 333 -12.09 -15.86 -6.32
CA ASP A 333 -13.42 -16.09 -6.84
C ASP A 333 -13.97 -17.45 -6.36
N ALA A 334 -13.20 -18.52 -6.50
CA ALA A 334 -13.57 -19.85 -6.02
C ALA A 334 -13.81 -19.86 -4.51
N LEU A 335 -13.00 -19.13 -3.75
CA LEU A 335 -13.14 -19.00 -2.30
C LEU A 335 -14.41 -18.21 -1.93
N GLY A 336 -14.71 -17.12 -2.65
CA GLY A 336 -15.95 -16.36 -2.50
C GLY A 336 -17.20 -17.19 -2.74
N GLU A 337 -17.20 -18.05 -3.77
CA GLU A 337 -18.31 -18.96 -4.03
C GLU A 337 -18.45 -20.08 -2.97
N ARG A 338 -17.36 -20.55 -2.40
CA ARG A 338 -17.40 -21.50 -1.26
C ARG A 338 -17.99 -20.83 -0.01
N ILE A 339 -17.60 -19.57 0.25
CA ILE A 339 -18.15 -18.78 1.36
C ILE A 339 -19.66 -18.56 1.14
N ARG A 340 -20.07 -18.15 -0.06
CA ARG A 340 -21.48 -17.95 -0.42
C ARG A 340 -22.32 -19.19 -0.16
N ARG A 341 -21.89 -20.34 -0.65
CA ARG A 341 -22.61 -21.61 -0.44
C ARG A 341 -22.71 -21.99 1.04
N ARG A 342 -21.61 -21.81 1.80
CA ARG A 342 -21.61 -22.11 3.23
C ARG A 342 -22.52 -21.16 4.01
N ALA A 343 -22.49 -19.87 3.70
CA ALA A 343 -23.32 -18.84 4.33
C ALA A 343 -24.80 -19.07 4.05
N ALA A 344 -25.17 -19.39 2.81
CA ALA A 344 -26.54 -19.71 2.44
C ALA A 344 -27.08 -20.92 3.23
N GLY A 345 -26.26 -21.98 3.39
CA GLY A 345 -26.64 -23.15 4.19
C GLY A 345 -26.82 -22.82 5.68
N LEU A 346 -25.99 -21.97 6.25
CA LEU A 346 -26.12 -21.52 7.65
C LEU A 346 -27.38 -20.67 7.84
N ALA A 347 -27.65 -19.74 6.92
CA ALA A 347 -28.84 -18.89 6.95
C ALA A 347 -30.12 -19.70 6.82
N ALA A 348 -30.18 -20.65 5.90
CA ALA A 348 -31.33 -21.55 5.73
C ALA A 348 -31.61 -22.39 6.99
N ALA A 349 -30.55 -22.87 7.66
CA ALA A 349 -30.69 -23.65 8.90
C ALA A 349 -31.26 -22.83 10.07
N ASP A 350 -30.99 -21.50 10.08
CA ASP A 350 -31.49 -20.60 11.11
C ASP A 350 -32.81 -19.90 10.69
N GLY A 351 -33.35 -20.18 9.49
CA GLY A 351 -34.55 -19.53 8.95
C GLY A 351 -34.37 -18.07 8.64
N VAL A 352 -33.15 -17.64 8.29
CA VAL A 352 -32.76 -16.26 7.97
C VAL A 352 -32.60 -16.15 6.45
N GLN A 353 -33.09 -15.05 5.84
CA GLN A 353 -32.84 -14.77 4.44
C GLN A 353 -31.39 -14.30 4.26
N PHE A 354 -30.80 -14.60 3.10
CA PHE A 354 -29.39 -14.34 2.82
C PHE A 354 -29.22 -13.80 1.41
N SER A 355 -28.42 -12.74 1.29
CA SER A 355 -27.85 -12.30 0.02
C SER A 355 -26.36 -12.01 0.18
N MET A 356 -25.61 -12.15 -0.90
CA MET A 356 -24.18 -11.80 -0.96
C MET A 356 -23.88 -11.27 -2.35
N GLU A 357 -23.42 -10.03 -2.44
CA GLU A 357 -23.11 -9.34 -3.68
C GLU A 357 -21.62 -9.00 -3.71
N LYS A 358 -20.97 -9.21 -4.85
CA LYS A 358 -19.61 -8.75 -5.10
C LYS A 358 -19.67 -7.28 -5.52
N ILE A 359 -19.12 -6.38 -4.71
CA ILE A 359 -19.16 -4.93 -4.94
C ILE A 359 -17.87 -4.39 -5.55
N ILE A 360 -16.73 -5.04 -5.27
CA ILE A 360 -15.42 -4.67 -5.83
C ILE A 360 -14.70 -5.92 -6.32
N SER A 361 -13.98 -5.78 -7.44
CA SER A 361 -13.04 -6.77 -7.93
C SER A 361 -11.86 -6.06 -8.59
N TYR A 362 -10.67 -6.19 -7.99
CA TYR A 362 -9.42 -5.73 -8.57
C TYR A 362 -8.55 -6.91 -8.96
N GLU A 363 -8.04 -6.88 -10.19
CA GLU A 363 -7.13 -7.90 -10.68
C GLU A 363 -5.75 -7.81 -10.00
N PRO A 364 -5.11 -8.95 -9.68
CA PRO A 364 -3.75 -8.95 -9.21
C PRO A 364 -2.78 -8.51 -10.34
N ALA A 365 -1.67 -7.91 -9.94
CA ALA A 365 -0.60 -7.56 -10.88
C ALA A 365 0.67 -8.32 -10.54
N LEU A 366 1.07 -9.26 -11.38
CA LEU A 366 2.32 -10.00 -11.20
C LEU A 366 3.51 -9.15 -11.65
N THR A 367 4.56 -9.13 -10.87
CA THR A 367 5.82 -8.51 -11.29
C THR A 367 6.53 -9.38 -12.31
N HIS A 368 7.29 -8.77 -13.21
CA HIS A 368 7.91 -9.47 -14.32
C HIS A 368 9.09 -10.34 -13.85
N ARG A 369 9.13 -11.61 -14.29
CA ARG A 369 10.15 -12.59 -13.85
C ARG A 369 11.59 -12.10 -14.06
N ALA A 370 11.87 -11.51 -15.23
CA ALA A 370 13.21 -11.02 -15.53
C ALA A 370 13.58 -9.82 -14.63
N VAL A 371 12.63 -8.94 -14.32
CA VAL A 371 12.89 -7.81 -13.40
C VAL A 371 13.20 -8.34 -12.01
N ARG A 372 12.39 -9.27 -11.47
CA ARG A 372 12.68 -9.95 -10.18
C ARG A 372 14.05 -10.59 -10.15
N PHE A 373 14.45 -11.27 -11.23
CA PHE A 373 15.78 -11.85 -11.33
C PHE A 373 16.88 -10.80 -11.17
N HIS A 374 16.74 -9.61 -11.78
CA HIS A 374 17.74 -8.55 -11.66
C HIS A 374 17.73 -7.89 -10.29
N VAL A 375 16.59 -7.76 -9.62
CA VAL A 375 16.50 -7.33 -8.20
C VAL A 375 17.27 -8.34 -7.32
N GLN A 376 17.02 -9.63 -7.52
CA GLN A 376 17.69 -10.70 -6.77
C GLN A 376 19.20 -10.68 -6.97
N LYS A 377 19.68 -10.49 -8.23
CA LYS A 377 21.11 -10.37 -8.53
C LYS A 377 21.75 -9.12 -7.93
N ALA A 378 21.04 -8.00 -7.90
CA ALA A 378 21.50 -6.80 -7.22
C ALA A 378 21.66 -7.03 -5.69
N ALA A 379 20.72 -7.73 -5.08
CA ALA A 379 20.79 -8.10 -3.67
C ALA A 379 21.95 -9.08 -3.37
N GLU A 380 22.17 -10.07 -4.24
CA GLU A 380 23.30 -11.01 -4.13
C GLU A 380 24.67 -10.28 -4.17
N GLU A 381 24.83 -9.29 -5.06
CA GLU A 381 26.03 -8.44 -5.14
C GLU A 381 26.29 -7.69 -3.83
N MET A 382 25.23 -7.29 -3.15
CA MET A 382 25.26 -6.61 -1.85
C MET A 382 25.35 -7.58 -0.66
N ARG A 383 25.31 -8.88 -0.90
CA ARG A 383 25.16 -9.93 0.12
C ARG A 383 23.96 -9.67 1.05
N ALA A 384 22.94 -9.03 0.53
CA ALA A 384 21.70 -8.75 1.26
C ALA A 384 20.77 -9.97 1.17
N PRO A 385 20.38 -10.56 2.30
CA PRO A 385 19.37 -11.61 2.31
C PRO A 385 18.05 -11.09 1.72
N THR A 386 17.36 -11.93 0.95
CA THR A 386 16.08 -11.59 0.34
C THR A 386 14.98 -12.57 0.72
N LEU A 387 13.73 -12.09 0.69
CA LEU A 387 12.54 -12.91 0.77
C LEU A 387 11.64 -12.60 -0.44
N THR A 388 11.26 -13.63 -1.19
CA THR A 388 10.21 -13.49 -2.21
C THR A 388 8.84 -13.48 -1.54
N MET A 389 8.05 -12.44 -1.80
CA MET A 389 6.77 -12.21 -1.13
C MET A 389 5.79 -11.45 -2.02
N ALA A 390 4.50 -11.55 -1.70
CA ALA A 390 3.48 -10.73 -2.33
C ALA A 390 3.32 -9.40 -1.59
N SER A 391 2.87 -8.35 -2.29
CA SER A 391 2.28 -7.18 -1.65
C SER A 391 0.83 -7.46 -1.31
N GLY A 392 0.45 -7.24 -0.06
CA GLY A 392 -0.93 -7.26 0.40
C GLY A 392 -1.68 -5.94 0.17
N ALA A 393 -0.96 -4.87 -0.19
CA ALA A 393 -1.50 -3.54 -0.48
C ALA A 393 -1.44 -3.23 -1.97
N GLY A 394 -2.25 -2.26 -2.45
CA GLY A 394 -2.14 -1.69 -3.79
C GLY A 394 -0.87 -0.84 -3.92
N HIS A 395 -0.38 -0.65 -5.15
CA HIS A 395 0.76 0.22 -5.46
C HIS A 395 0.65 0.71 -6.90
N ASP A 396 1.33 1.80 -7.24
CA ASP A 396 1.35 2.34 -8.61
C ASP A 396 1.83 1.33 -9.64
N ALA A 397 2.73 0.41 -9.25
CA ALA A 397 3.17 -0.70 -10.07
C ALA A 397 2.01 -1.58 -10.57
N GLN A 398 0.86 -1.62 -9.88
CA GLN A 398 -0.33 -2.36 -10.30
C GLN A 398 -0.93 -1.79 -11.60
N SER A 399 -1.04 -0.48 -11.68
CA SER A 399 -1.48 0.20 -12.91
C SER A 399 -0.42 0.11 -14.00
N MET A 400 0.86 0.30 -13.65
CA MET A 400 1.98 0.28 -14.61
C MET A 400 2.20 -1.11 -15.23
N ALA A 401 1.81 -2.19 -14.54
CA ALA A 401 1.88 -3.55 -15.06
C ALA A 401 1.05 -3.77 -16.33
N ARG A 402 0.07 -2.90 -16.62
CA ARG A 402 -0.69 -2.92 -17.87
C ARG A 402 0.08 -2.34 -19.07
N LEU A 403 1.13 -1.59 -18.81
CA LEU A 403 1.89 -0.87 -19.85
C LEU A 403 3.26 -1.48 -20.13
N CYS A 404 3.91 -2.03 -19.09
CA CYS A 404 5.29 -2.50 -19.19
C CYS A 404 5.61 -3.57 -18.14
N PRO A 405 6.74 -4.29 -18.28
CA PRO A 405 7.29 -5.13 -17.22
C PRO A 405 7.54 -4.32 -15.94
N VAL A 406 6.99 -4.77 -14.80
CA VAL A 406 7.17 -4.09 -13.51
C VAL A 406 7.96 -4.93 -12.52
N GLY A 407 8.62 -4.26 -11.57
CA GLY A 407 9.25 -4.87 -10.42
C GLY A 407 9.10 -4.01 -9.18
N MET A 408 9.05 -4.65 -8.01
CA MET A 408 8.98 -3.95 -6.73
C MET A 408 9.99 -4.53 -5.74
N ILE A 409 10.52 -3.64 -4.91
CA ILE A 409 11.48 -3.94 -3.86
C ILE A 409 10.88 -3.46 -2.54
N PHE A 410 10.84 -4.33 -1.52
CA PHE A 410 10.41 -3.94 -0.19
C PHE A 410 11.58 -3.80 0.77
N VAL A 411 11.47 -2.80 1.65
CA VAL A 411 12.27 -2.67 2.87
C VAL A 411 11.38 -2.87 4.10
N PRO A 412 11.93 -3.30 5.25
CA PRO A 412 11.14 -3.63 6.43
C PRO A 412 10.34 -2.45 6.98
N SER A 413 9.12 -2.71 7.42
CA SER A 413 8.33 -1.81 8.28
C SER A 413 8.44 -2.30 9.72
N ARG A 414 8.88 -1.43 10.65
CA ARG A 414 9.02 -1.78 12.06
C ARG A 414 7.69 -2.26 12.62
N ASP A 415 7.69 -3.49 13.17
CA ASP A 415 6.52 -4.17 13.72
C ASP A 415 5.35 -4.35 12.74
N GLY A 416 5.56 -4.04 11.46
CA GLY A 416 4.53 -4.07 10.42
C GLY A 416 3.55 -2.90 10.50
N ILE A 417 3.94 -1.82 11.17
CA ILE A 417 3.10 -0.63 11.29
C ILE A 417 3.24 0.21 10.02
N SER A 418 2.11 0.49 9.37
CA SER A 418 1.94 1.48 8.32
C SER A 418 0.61 2.22 8.49
N HIS A 419 0.36 3.29 7.72
CA HIS A 419 -0.81 4.18 7.85
C HIS A 419 -0.98 4.70 9.29
N SER A 420 0.11 5.04 9.93
CA SER A 420 0.16 5.45 11.33
C SER A 420 1.34 6.38 11.60
N PRO A 421 1.20 7.34 12.53
CA PRO A 421 2.33 8.16 12.99
C PRO A 421 3.49 7.35 13.61
N LEU A 422 3.26 6.09 13.95
CA LEU A 422 4.27 5.17 14.50
C LEU A 422 5.04 4.39 13.43
N GLU A 423 4.71 4.57 12.15
CA GLU A 423 5.40 3.98 11.02
C GLU A 423 6.88 4.32 11.04
N TYR A 424 7.71 3.31 10.81
CA TYR A 424 9.16 3.51 10.83
C TYR A 424 9.90 2.43 10.05
N THR A 425 10.88 2.87 9.27
CA THR A 425 11.89 2.06 8.60
C THR A 425 13.26 2.62 8.97
N ARG A 426 14.25 1.78 9.22
CA ARG A 426 15.59 2.25 9.62
C ARG A 426 16.31 2.92 8.45
N PRO A 427 17.14 3.95 8.71
CA PRO A 427 17.94 4.61 7.67
C PRO A 427 18.79 3.62 6.84
N GLU A 428 19.36 2.61 7.49
CA GLU A 428 20.20 1.60 6.86
C GLU A 428 19.39 0.67 5.95
N GLU A 429 18.13 0.37 6.30
CA GLU A 429 17.21 -0.44 5.50
C GLU A 429 16.75 0.34 4.26
N VAL A 430 16.45 1.63 4.43
CA VAL A 430 16.13 2.55 3.32
C VAL A 430 17.32 2.67 2.36
N ALA A 431 18.52 2.88 2.88
CA ALA A 431 19.73 2.97 2.07
C ALA A 431 20.03 1.66 1.32
N CYS A 432 19.80 0.51 1.97
CA CYS A 432 19.95 -0.80 1.34
C CYS A 432 18.95 -0.97 0.17
N GLY A 433 17.67 -0.64 0.38
CA GLY A 433 16.65 -0.68 -0.67
C GLY A 433 17.00 0.24 -1.84
N CYS A 434 17.44 1.47 -1.56
CA CYS A 434 17.88 2.43 -2.57
C CYS A 434 19.07 1.92 -3.38
N GLU A 435 20.06 1.30 -2.74
CA GLU A 435 21.20 0.70 -3.43
C GLU A 435 20.78 -0.47 -4.33
N ILE A 436 19.83 -1.31 -3.88
CA ILE A 436 19.28 -2.38 -4.70
C ILE A 436 18.53 -1.81 -5.91
N LEU A 437 17.74 -0.75 -5.74
CA LEU A 437 17.08 -0.04 -6.83
C LEU A 437 18.12 0.48 -7.85
N TYR A 438 19.14 1.18 -7.38
CA TYR A 438 20.23 1.70 -8.20
C TYR A 438 20.91 0.60 -9.02
N ARG A 439 21.33 -0.51 -8.39
CA ARG A 439 21.98 -1.64 -9.09
C ARG A 439 21.05 -2.34 -10.04
N THR A 440 19.79 -2.48 -9.69
CA THR A 440 18.77 -3.09 -10.55
C THR A 440 18.58 -2.27 -11.82
N LEU A 441 18.49 -0.93 -11.71
CA LEU A 441 18.41 -0.04 -12.86
C LEU A 441 19.63 -0.18 -13.79
N LEU A 442 20.85 -0.20 -13.24
CA LEU A 442 22.07 -0.39 -14.03
C LEU A 442 22.16 -1.78 -14.69
N ARG A 443 21.56 -2.81 -14.10
CA ARG A 443 21.48 -4.15 -14.69
C ARG A 443 20.45 -4.18 -15.83
N LEU A 444 19.30 -3.56 -15.66
CA LEU A 444 18.25 -3.45 -16.69
C LEU A 444 18.70 -2.58 -17.87
N ASP A 445 19.49 -1.53 -17.60
CA ASP A 445 20.05 -0.63 -18.62
C ASP A 445 20.90 -1.37 -19.68
N ARG A 446 21.45 -2.53 -19.34
CA ARG A 446 22.24 -3.38 -20.25
C ARG A 446 21.39 -4.26 -21.17
N ILE A 447 20.08 -4.27 -20.97
CA ILE A 447 19.14 -5.17 -21.66
C ILE A 447 18.30 -4.35 -22.61
N ASN A 448 18.31 -4.72 -23.89
CA ASN A 448 17.53 -3.98 -24.90
C ASN A 448 16.01 -4.25 -24.76
N ARG A 449 15.63 -5.47 -24.40
CA ARG A 449 14.23 -5.88 -24.23
C ARG A 449 14.13 -7.02 -23.23
N LEU A 450 13.19 -6.91 -22.31
CA LEU A 450 12.84 -7.99 -21.39
C LEU A 450 11.97 -9.02 -22.12
N ALA A 451 12.38 -10.28 -22.03
CA ALA A 451 11.68 -11.41 -22.65
C ALA A 451 10.68 -12.04 -21.68
#